data_0a7cf0466814036ed7822e34016d43b7
#
_entry.id   0a7cf0466814036ed7822e34016d43b7
#
_cell.length_a   1.000
_cell.length_b   1.000
_cell.length_c   1.000
_cell.angle_alpha   90.00
_cell.angle_beta   90.00
_cell.angle_gamma   90.00
#
_symmetry.space_group_name_H-M   'P 1'
#
loop_
_entity.id
_entity.type
_entity.pdbx_description
1 polymer ?
#
loop_
_entity_poly.entity_id
_entity_poly.type
_entity_poly.pdbx_seq_one_letter_code
_entity_poly.pdbx_strand_id
1 'polypeptide(L)'
;MKKKNQEIVNDYLIDYDLFNVEEIVKIINFMHLIENTKKKKIKKELLIEKYNEYRQILNNNSFEKQYDQMLFKLSGVSIYGVMKNILKW
;
A
#
# COMPACT_ATOMS: atom_id res chain seq x y z
N MET A 1 20.09 11.56 16.12
CA MET A 1 19.65 11.56 15.43
C MET A 1 18.52 11.83 15.19
N LYS A 2 18.14 11.97 14.73
CA LYS A 2 17.28 12.12 14.35
C LYS A 2 16.36 11.78 13.85
N LYS A 3 15.85 12.28 14.10
CA LYS A 3 14.80 11.74 13.81
C LYS A 3 14.23 11.77 12.49
N LYS A 4 13.74 10.97 12.08
CA LYS A 4 13.20 10.88 10.81
C LYS A 4 11.78 11.27 10.77
N ASN A 5 11.24 11.46 9.58
CA ASN A 5 9.84 11.79 9.39
C ASN A 5 9.00 10.56 9.19
N GLN A 6 9.59 9.40 9.39
CA GLN A 6 8.90 8.14 9.23
C GLN A 6 8.55 7.53 10.58
N GLU A 7 7.39 6.91 10.65
CA GLU A 7 6.95 6.19 11.83
C GLU A 7 6.36 4.86 11.42
N ILE A 8 6.39 3.92 12.36
CA ILE A 8 5.73 2.64 12.13
C ILE A 8 4.28 2.79 12.54
N VAL A 9 3.38 2.60 11.59
CA VAL A 9 1.94 2.68 11.80
C VAL A 9 1.34 1.37 11.34
N ASN A 10 0.71 0.62 12.25
CA ASN A 10 0.13 -0.69 11.93
C ASN A 10 1.16 -1.61 11.28
N ASP A 11 2.40 -1.58 11.80
CA ASP A 11 3.52 -2.39 11.32
C ASP A 11 4.09 -1.93 9.99
N TYR A 12 3.61 -0.79 9.46
CA TYR A 12 4.16 -0.23 8.23
C TYR A 12 4.95 1.03 8.55
N LEU A 13 6.01 1.24 7.80
CA LEU A 13 6.84 2.43 7.95
C LEU A 13 6.33 3.48 6.99
N ILE A 14 5.60 4.45 7.52
CA ILE A 14 4.93 5.47 6.73
C ILE A 14 5.58 6.83 7.00
N ASP A 15 5.79 7.59 5.94
CA ASP A 15 6.38 8.93 6.03
C ASP A 15 5.24 9.95 6.22
N TYR A 16 4.96 10.28 7.48
CA TYR A 16 3.82 11.15 7.78
C TYR A 16 4.09 12.62 7.52
N ASP A 17 5.29 12.98 7.13
CA ASP A 17 5.55 14.34 6.67
C ASP A 17 5.09 14.55 5.23
N LEU A 18 5.01 13.48 4.47
CA LEU A 18 4.59 13.55 3.08
C LEU A 18 3.09 13.38 2.90
N PHE A 19 2.42 12.80 3.88
CA PHE A 19 1.01 12.46 3.75
C PHE A 19 0.24 12.95 4.95
N ASN A 20 -0.98 13.43 4.72
CA ASN A 20 -1.85 13.81 5.84
C ASN A 20 -2.50 12.55 6.43
N VAL A 21 -3.26 12.73 7.52
CA VAL A 21 -3.83 11.60 8.24
C VAL A 21 -4.78 10.79 7.36
N GLU A 22 -5.60 11.46 6.58
CA GLU A 22 -6.53 10.75 5.70
C GLU A 22 -5.80 9.90 4.68
N GLU A 23 -4.73 10.45 4.13
CA GLU A 23 -3.95 9.73 3.14
C GLU A 23 -3.27 8.52 3.76
N ILE A 24 -2.74 8.68 4.96
CA ILE A 24 -2.08 7.58 5.66
C ILE A 24 -3.08 6.46 5.92
N VAL A 25 -4.28 6.81 6.36
CA VAL A 25 -5.31 5.80 6.61
C VAL A 25 -5.65 5.05 5.33
N LYS A 26 -5.76 5.75 4.23
CA LYS A 26 -6.06 5.11 2.95
C LYS A 26 -4.94 4.17 2.51
N ILE A 27 -3.70 4.58 2.70
CA ILE A 27 -2.55 3.74 2.37
C ILE A 27 -2.59 2.46 3.19
N ILE A 28 -2.78 2.59 4.50
CA ILE A 28 -2.78 1.43 5.39
C ILE A 28 -3.94 0.51 5.06
N ASN A 29 -5.13 1.08 4.84
CA ASN A 29 -6.29 0.26 4.51
C ASN A 29 -6.09 -0.51 3.21
N PHE A 30 -5.47 0.12 2.23
CA PHE A 30 -5.19 -0.56 0.98
C PHE A 30 -4.20 -1.70 1.18
N MET A 31 -3.17 -1.47 2.00
CA MET A 31 -2.19 -2.52 2.27
C MET A 31 -2.82 -3.71 2.98
N HIS A 32 -3.70 -3.44 3.95
CA HIS A 32 -4.43 -4.52 4.61
C HIS A 32 -5.32 -5.28 3.63
N LEU A 33 -5.92 -4.56 2.69
CA LEU A 33 -6.76 -5.19 1.69
C LEU A 33 -5.94 -6.14 0.81
N ILE A 34 -4.76 -5.69 0.40
CA ILE A 34 -3.87 -6.54 -0.40
C ILE A 34 -3.44 -7.77 0.39
N GLU A 35 -3.08 -7.59 1.68
CA GLU A 35 -2.71 -8.72 2.52
C GLU A 35 -3.86 -9.72 2.64
N ASN A 36 -5.07 -9.22 2.72
CA ASN A 36 -6.23 -10.08 2.88
C ASN A 36 -6.53 -10.90 1.64
N THR A 37 -5.97 -10.56 0.49
CA THR A 37 -6.17 -11.37 -0.70
C THR A 37 -5.58 -12.77 -0.54
N LYS A 38 -4.67 -12.95 0.40
CA LYS A 38 -4.13 -14.28 0.70
C LYS A 38 -5.11 -15.14 1.45
N LYS A 39 -6.04 -14.52 2.19
CA LYS A 39 -6.91 -15.24 3.10
C LYS A 39 -8.31 -15.41 2.56
N LYS A 40 -8.75 -14.48 1.73
CA LYS A 40 -10.10 -14.52 1.21
C LYS A 40 -10.16 -13.81 -0.12
N LYS A 41 -11.24 -14.06 -0.83
CA LYS A 41 -11.44 -13.44 -2.11
C LYS A 41 -11.96 -12.02 -1.92
N ILE A 42 -11.33 -11.07 -2.57
CA ILE A 42 -11.71 -9.67 -2.49
C ILE A 42 -12.28 -9.27 -3.85
N LYS A 43 -13.31 -8.45 -3.83
CA LYS A 43 -13.92 -8.00 -5.08
C LYS A 43 -12.92 -7.23 -5.90
N LYS A 44 -12.84 -7.59 -7.18
CA LYS A 44 -11.92 -6.96 -8.11
C LYS A 44 -12.16 -5.45 -8.21
N GLU A 45 -13.43 -5.05 -8.26
CA GLU A 45 -13.78 -3.65 -8.39
C GLU A 45 -13.28 -2.85 -7.19
N LEU A 46 -13.40 -3.42 -6.00
CA LEU A 46 -12.92 -2.75 -4.79
C LEU A 46 -11.41 -2.58 -4.82
N LEU A 47 -10.71 -3.63 -5.24
CA LEU A 47 -9.25 -3.57 -5.33
C LEU A 47 -8.81 -2.49 -6.33
N ILE A 48 -9.47 -2.42 -7.47
CA ILE A 48 -9.12 -1.43 -8.49
C ILE A 48 -9.37 -0.02 -7.97
N GLU A 49 -10.50 0.19 -7.32
CA GLU A 49 -10.83 1.50 -6.78
C GLU A 49 -9.80 1.96 -5.76
N LYS A 50 -9.46 1.07 -4.82
CA LYS A 50 -8.52 1.43 -3.76
C LYS A 50 -7.10 1.56 -4.30
N TYR A 51 -6.76 0.77 -5.30
CA TYR A 51 -5.46 0.87 -5.94
C TYR A 51 -5.29 2.25 -6.61
N ASN A 52 -6.34 2.72 -7.28
CA ASN A 52 -6.26 4.03 -7.92
C ASN A 52 -6.11 5.15 -6.90
N GLU A 53 -6.83 5.07 -5.77
CA GLU A 53 -6.67 6.05 -4.69
C GLU A 53 -5.23 6.03 -4.16
N TYR A 54 -4.71 4.83 -3.94
CA TYR A 54 -3.36 4.65 -3.43
C TYR A 54 -2.34 5.28 -4.37
N ARG A 55 -2.48 5.04 -5.67
CA ARG A 55 -1.53 5.59 -6.64
C ARG A 55 -1.60 7.10 -6.71
N GLN A 56 -2.79 7.67 -6.57
CA GLN A 56 -2.93 9.12 -6.57
C GLN A 56 -2.26 9.75 -5.35
N ILE A 57 -2.35 9.08 -4.22
CA ILE A 57 -1.72 9.57 -3.00
C ILE A 57 -0.21 9.54 -3.12
N LEU A 58 0.35 8.42 -3.53
CA LEU A 58 1.79 8.30 -3.66
C LEU A 58 2.33 9.14 -4.81
N ASN A 59 1.65 9.09 -5.95
CA ASN A 59 1.95 9.90 -7.13
C ASN A 59 3.44 9.91 -7.48
N ASN A 60 4.10 8.76 -7.32
CA ASN A 60 5.54 8.67 -7.53
C ASN A 60 5.94 7.21 -7.62
N ASN A 61 6.58 6.83 -8.72
CA ASN A 61 6.94 5.43 -8.93
C ASN A 61 7.93 4.92 -7.90
N SER A 62 8.82 5.79 -7.43
CA SER A 62 9.78 5.39 -6.41
C SER A 62 9.09 5.04 -5.11
N PHE A 63 8.10 5.84 -4.71
CA PHE A 63 7.34 5.56 -3.49
C PHE A 63 6.52 4.28 -3.65
N GLU A 64 5.90 4.09 -4.82
CA GLU A 64 5.13 2.87 -5.06
C GLU A 64 6.00 1.63 -4.91
N LYS A 65 7.19 1.68 -5.49
CA LYS A 65 8.11 0.56 -5.42
C LYS A 65 8.57 0.33 -3.98
N GLN A 66 8.90 1.40 -3.28
CA GLN A 66 9.39 1.33 -1.92
C GLN A 66 8.35 0.72 -0.99
N TYR A 67 7.10 1.17 -1.10
CA TYR A 67 6.03 0.67 -0.25
C TYR A 67 5.63 -0.76 -0.62
N ASP A 68 5.71 -1.10 -1.91
CA ASP A 68 5.46 -2.47 -2.33
C ASP A 68 6.50 -3.42 -1.73
N GLN A 69 7.76 -3.01 -1.75
CA GLN A 69 8.82 -3.82 -1.17
C GLN A 69 8.62 -3.97 0.33
N MET A 70 8.21 -2.91 1.01
CA MET A 70 7.94 -2.97 2.44
C MET A 70 6.83 -3.97 2.74
N LEU A 71 5.75 -3.89 1.99
CA LEU A 71 4.62 -4.79 2.21
C LEU A 71 5.03 -6.24 1.93
N PHE A 72 5.80 -6.45 0.88
CA PHE A 72 6.26 -7.79 0.56
C PHE A 72 7.11 -8.38 1.68
N LYS A 73 7.98 -7.56 2.26
CA LYS A 73 8.81 -8.03 3.36
C LYS A 73 8.00 -8.39 4.59
N LEU A 74 6.94 -7.62 4.84
CA LEU A 74 6.13 -7.83 6.04
C LEU A 74 5.13 -8.96 5.91
N SER A 75 4.58 -9.15 4.72
CA SER A 75 3.47 -10.08 4.55
C SER A 75 3.70 -11.13 3.47
N GLY A 76 4.71 -10.95 2.64
CA GLY A 76 4.94 -11.85 1.53
C GLY A 76 4.02 -11.62 0.35
N VAL A 77 3.26 -10.52 0.36
CA VAL A 77 2.33 -10.20 -0.71
C VAL A 77 2.80 -8.96 -1.44
N SER A 78 2.83 -9.03 -2.77
CA SER A 78 3.24 -7.90 -3.59
C SER A 78 2.01 -7.20 -4.15
N ILE A 79 1.95 -5.87 -3.98
CA ILE A 79 0.86 -5.10 -4.58
C ILE A 79 0.87 -5.28 -6.09
N TYR A 80 2.05 -5.17 -6.68
CA TYR A 80 2.18 -5.33 -8.12
C TYR A 80 1.70 -6.71 -8.56
N GLY A 81 2.08 -7.75 -7.82
CA GLY A 81 1.68 -9.12 -8.17
C GLY A 81 0.18 -9.31 -8.14
N VAL A 82 -0.47 -8.80 -7.08
CA VAL A 82 -1.91 -8.92 -6.96
C VAL A 82 -2.63 -8.15 -8.07
N MET A 83 -2.20 -6.91 -8.31
CA MET A 83 -2.88 -6.08 -9.30
C MET A 83 -2.61 -6.56 -10.71
N LYS A 84 -1.43 -7.13 -10.96
CA LYS A 84 -1.12 -7.69 -12.26
C LYS A 84 -2.10 -8.80 -12.61
N ASN A 85 -2.40 -9.66 -11.65
CA ASN A 85 -3.35 -10.75 -11.90
C ASN A 85 -4.75 -10.22 -12.15
N ILE A 86 -5.14 -9.18 -11.43
CA ILE A 86 -6.49 -8.64 -11.55
C ILE A 86 -6.66 -7.86 -12.84
N LEU A 87 -5.70 -7.02 -13.17
CA LEU A 87 -5.76 -6.17 -14.35
C LEU A 87 -5.26 -6.87 -15.60
N LYS A 88 -4.62 -8.01 -15.42
CA LYS A 88 -4.09 -8.82 -16.53
C LYS A 88 -3.09 -8.04 -17.37
N TRP A 89 -2.18 -7.38 -16.68
CA TRP A 89 -1.08 -6.68 -17.33
C TRP A 89 -0.17 -7.62 -18.08
#